data_021e19903747d0cf8deaa7af72f0278d
#
_entry.id   021e19903747d0cf8deaa7af72f0278d
#
_cell.length_a   1.000
_cell.length_b   1.000
_cell.length_c   1.000
_cell.angle_alpha   90.00
_cell.angle_beta   90.00
_cell.angle_gamma   90.00
#
_symmetry.space_group_name_H-M   'P 1'
#
loop_
_entity.id
_entity.type
_entity.pdbx_description
1 polymer ?
#
loop_
_entity_poly.entity_id
_entity_poly.type
_entity_poly.pdbx_seq_one_letter_code
_entity_poly.pdbx_strand_id
1 'polypeptide(L)'
;MIKQALLEGVRQDIRIEGNRIVEVAPAIGCHADEIIDASSMAVIPGLQNCHTHSAMTIFRGYGDDLRLMDWLENWIWPVEAQMTEEDVYWGSKLACLEMIKSGTTAFLDMYAHTLATARAVEEMGLRAVLSSTLFDRGDQERARIDRERCYSLHEAFCSYSDRIQFS
;
A
#
# COMPACT_ATOMS: atom_id res chain seq x y z
N MET A 1 -2.49 11.39 22.23
CA MET A 1 -2.09 10.39 23.25
C MET A 1 -3.11 9.27 23.30
N ILE A 2 -2.67 8.03 23.35
CA ILE A 2 -3.53 6.86 23.57
C ILE A 2 -3.39 6.46 25.05
N LYS A 3 -4.51 6.30 25.75
CA LYS A 3 -4.53 6.01 27.19
C LYS A 3 -5.01 4.58 27.46
N GLN A 4 -4.30 3.89 28.38
CA GLN A 4 -4.68 2.59 28.94
C GLN A 4 -4.88 1.47 27.91
N ALA A 5 -4.19 1.53 26.77
CA ALA A 5 -4.24 0.48 25.75
C ALA A 5 -3.58 -0.81 26.24
N LEU A 6 -4.13 -1.95 25.88
CA LEU A 6 -3.45 -3.23 26.09
C LEU A 6 -2.35 -3.38 25.02
N LEU A 7 -1.09 -3.33 25.45
CA LEU A 7 0.08 -3.53 24.62
C LEU A 7 0.87 -4.72 25.19
N GLU A 8 1.04 -5.78 24.41
CA GLU A 8 1.77 -7.02 24.81
C GLU A 8 1.33 -7.57 26.20
N GLY A 9 0.03 -7.51 26.47
CA GLY A 9 -0.55 -8.02 27.71
C GLY A 9 -0.51 -7.05 28.91
N VAL A 10 0.06 -5.84 28.74
CA VAL A 10 0.16 -4.82 29.81
C VAL A 10 -0.59 -3.55 29.41
N ARG A 11 -1.27 -2.92 30.39
CA ARG A 11 -1.91 -1.60 30.17
C ARG A 11 -0.86 -0.51 30.11
N GLN A 12 -0.84 0.26 29.02
CA GLN A 12 0.14 1.30 28.75
C GLN A 12 -0.54 2.54 28.16
N ASP A 13 0.03 3.69 28.48
CA ASP A 13 -0.21 4.92 27.74
C ASP A 13 0.84 5.06 26.63
N ILE A 14 0.44 5.60 25.48
CA ILE A 14 1.31 5.81 24.33
C ILE A 14 1.23 7.27 23.92
N ARG A 15 2.37 7.99 23.99
CA ARG A 15 2.47 9.37 23.52
C ARG A 15 3.02 9.39 22.10
N ILE A 16 2.32 10.13 21.24
CA ILE A 16 2.69 10.31 19.83
C ILE A 16 2.90 11.80 19.60
N GLU A 17 4.01 12.15 18.97
CA GLU A 17 4.32 13.50 18.50
C GLU A 17 4.60 13.45 17.00
N GLY A 18 3.80 14.19 16.23
CA GLY A 18 3.83 14.09 14.77
C GLY A 18 3.56 12.65 14.29
N ASN A 19 4.53 12.03 13.65
CA ASN A 19 4.46 10.66 13.14
C ASN A 19 5.28 9.64 13.95
N ARG A 20 5.65 9.98 15.20
CA ARG A 20 6.52 9.14 16.04
C ARG A 20 5.87 8.81 17.37
N ILE A 21 6.01 7.57 17.80
CA ILE A 21 5.80 7.18 19.20
C ILE A 21 7.03 7.64 19.96
N VAL A 22 6.83 8.55 20.95
CA VAL A 22 7.93 9.14 21.71
C VAL A 22 8.02 8.60 23.14
N GLU A 23 6.94 8.03 23.65
CA GLU A 23 6.92 7.45 25.00
C GLU A 23 5.86 6.36 25.12
N VAL A 24 6.20 5.28 25.82
CA VAL A 24 5.28 4.22 26.23
C VAL A 24 5.53 3.98 27.72
N ALA A 25 4.50 4.14 28.56
CA ALA A 25 4.62 3.97 30.00
C ALA A 25 3.27 3.57 30.64
N PRO A 26 3.26 2.99 31.85
CA PRO A 26 2.01 2.63 32.54
C PRO A 26 1.09 3.82 32.77
N ALA A 27 1.64 5.03 32.93
CA ALA A 27 0.90 6.28 33.02
C ALA A 27 1.77 7.46 32.54
N ILE A 28 1.21 8.28 31.66
CA ILE A 28 1.87 9.50 31.15
C ILE A 28 1.05 10.72 31.60
N GLY A 29 1.68 11.60 32.34
CA GLY A 29 1.05 12.75 32.99
C GLY A 29 1.21 14.08 32.25
N CYS A 30 1.31 14.10 30.94
CA CYS A 30 1.46 15.33 30.16
C CYS A 30 0.16 15.73 29.43
N HIS A 31 0.08 17.00 29.06
CA HIS A 31 -0.98 17.50 28.18
C HIS A 31 -0.84 16.89 26.77
N ALA A 32 -1.97 16.66 26.12
CA ALA A 32 -2.04 16.25 24.72
C ALA A 32 -3.23 16.93 24.04
N ASP A 33 -3.07 17.31 22.77
CA ASP A 33 -4.13 17.95 21.98
C ASP A 33 -5.32 17.00 21.77
N GLU A 34 -5.04 15.71 21.65
CA GLU A 34 -6.03 14.65 21.50
C GLU A 34 -5.72 13.48 22.43
N ILE A 35 -6.77 12.96 23.07
CA ILE A 35 -6.68 11.79 23.95
C ILE A 35 -7.67 10.74 23.46
N ILE A 36 -7.15 9.55 23.19
CA ILE A 36 -7.95 8.36 22.84
C ILE A 36 -7.97 7.45 24.07
N ASP A 37 -9.16 7.23 24.63
CA ASP A 37 -9.35 6.22 25.66
C ASP A 37 -9.37 4.82 25.00
N ALA A 38 -8.33 4.06 25.23
CA ALA A 38 -8.17 2.69 24.74
C ALA A 38 -8.28 1.65 25.85
N SER A 39 -8.95 1.97 26.96
CA SER A 39 -9.09 1.07 28.12
C SER A 39 -9.79 -0.26 27.80
N SER A 40 -10.58 -0.32 26.73
CA SER A 40 -11.20 -1.55 26.21
C SER A 40 -10.55 -2.09 24.94
N MET A 41 -9.41 -1.52 24.50
CA MET A 41 -8.76 -1.83 23.23
C MET A 41 -7.36 -2.41 23.43
N ALA A 42 -6.89 -3.13 22.43
CA ALA A 42 -5.48 -3.50 22.30
C ALA A 42 -4.83 -2.69 21.18
N VAL A 43 -3.56 -2.34 21.36
CA VAL A 43 -2.72 -1.76 20.32
C VAL A 43 -1.79 -2.84 19.79
N ILE A 44 -1.78 -3.01 18.50
CA ILE A 44 -0.90 -3.93 17.78
C ILE A 44 -0.14 -3.17 16.68
N PRO A 45 0.98 -3.68 16.19
CA PRO A 45 1.60 -3.15 14.96
C PRO A 45 0.59 -3.17 13.81
N GLY A 46 0.66 -2.16 12.94
CA GLY A 46 -0.18 -2.12 11.74
C GLY A 46 0.08 -3.34 10.85
N LEU A 47 -0.95 -3.86 10.21
CA LEU A 47 -0.83 -4.98 9.30
C LEU A 47 -0.01 -4.59 8.07
N GLN A 48 0.73 -5.54 7.53
CA GLN A 48 1.49 -5.38 6.30
C GLN A 48 0.98 -6.37 5.26
N ASN A 49 0.59 -5.86 4.09
CA ASN A 49 0.18 -6.69 2.98
C ASN A 49 1.36 -6.88 2.01
N CYS A 50 1.96 -8.06 2.02
CA CYS A 50 3.18 -8.34 1.25
C CYS A 50 2.93 -8.79 -0.19
N HIS A 51 1.69 -8.78 -0.68
CA HIS A 51 1.37 -9.12 -2.07
C HIS A 51 0.07 -8.46 -2.49
N THR A 52 0.15 -7.48 -3.40
CA THR A 52 -1.02 -6.82 -4.00
C THR A 52 -0.82 -6.53 -5.48
N HIS A 53 -1.95 -6.33 -6.13
CA HIS A 53 -2.14 -5.64 -7.40
C HIS A 53 -3.23 -4.60 -7.17
N SER A 54 -2.88 -3.53 -6.45
CA SER A 54 -3.84 -2.65 -5.79
C SER A 54 -4.88 -2.05 -6.74
N ALA A 55 -4.47 -1.67 -7.96
CA ALA A 55 -5.39 -1.14 -8.96
C ALA A 55 -6.46 -2.13 -9.41
N MET A 56 -6.24 -3.44 -9.25
CA MET A 56 -7.21 -4.48 -9.65
C MET A 56 -8.48 -4.51 -8.78
N THR A 57 -8.60 -3.67 -7.77
CA THR A 57 -9.86 -3.49 -7.03
C THR A 57 -11.03 -3.15 -7.95
N ILE A 58 -10.77 -2.49 -9.08
CA ILE A 58 -11.81 -2.18 -10.10
C ILE A 58 -12.29 -3.43 -10.86
N PHE A 59 -11.56 -4.53 -10.81
CA PHE A 59 -11.92 -5.80 -11.46
C PHE A 59 -12.58 -6.80 -10.52
N ARG A 60 -12.98 -6.37 -9.34
CA ARG A 60 -13.59 -7.26 -8.35
C ARG A 60 -14.84 -7.95 -8.92
N GLY A 61 -14.87 -9.29 -8.88
CA GLY A 61 -15.94 -10.11 -9.44
C GLY A 61 -15.90 -10.26 -10.96
N TYR A 62 -14.87 -9.74 -11.63
CA TYR A 62 -14.71 -9.87 -13.06
C TYR A 62 -13.98 -11.18 -13.41
N GLY A 63 -14.71 -12.12 -14.04
CA GLY A 63 -14.17 -13.40 -14.47
C GLY A 63 -13.97 -14.41 -13.33
N ASP A 64 -14.96 -14.56 -12.44
CA ASP A 64 -14.94 -15.53 -11.35
C ASP A 64 -14.97 -16.99 -11.84
N ASP A 65 -14.46 -17.92 -11.01
CA ASP A 65 -14.47 -19.38 -11.20
C ASP A 65 -13.75 -19.91 -12.45
N LEU A 66 -12.75 -19.17 -12.93
CA LEU A 66 -11.94 -19.54 -14.08
C LEU A 66 -10.58 -20.15 -13.68
N ARG A 67 -9.98 -20.94 -14.57
CA ARG A 67 -8.59 -21.33 -14.43
C ARG A 67 -7.69 -20.10 -14.58
N LEU A 68 -6.57 -20.06 -13.86
CA LEU A 68 -5.68 -18.89 -13.82
C LEU A 68 -5.32 -18.35 -15.21
N MET A 69 -4.85 -19.22 -16.13
CA MET A 69 -4.42 -18.76 -17.45
C MET A 69 -5.60 -18.32 -18.31
N ASP A 70 -6.74 -19.01 -18.23
CA ASP A 70 -7.96 -18.62 -18.94
C ASP A 70 -8.47 -17.25 -18.43
N TRP A 71 -8.40 -17.01 -17.10
CA TRP A 71 -8.74 -15.76 -16.49
C TRP A 71 -7.80 -14.63 -16.92
N LEU A 72 -6.49 -14.86 -16.88
CA LEU A 72 -5.50 -13.86 -17.28
C LEU A 72 -5.61 -13.52 -18.79
N GLU A 73 -5.57 -14.52 -19.67
CA GLU A 73 -5.45 -14.31 -21.11
C GLU A 73 -6.74 -13.78 -21.75
N ASN A 74 -7.90 -14.24 -21.27
CA ASN A 74 -9.17 -13.96 -21.93
C ASN A 74 -9.97 -12.84 -21.22
N TRP A 75 -9.64 -12.50 -19.96
CA TRP A 75 -10.39 -11.53 -19.17
C TRP A 75 -9.52 -10.38 -18.70
N ILE A 76 -8.45 -10.64 -17.95
CA ILE A 76 -7.71 -9.58 -17.26
C ILE A 76 -6.79 -8.82 -18.24
N TRP A 77 -5.88 -9.48 -18.92
CA TRP A 77 -4.91 -8.80 -19.79
C TRP A 77 -5.54 -7.97 -20.91
N PRO A 78 -6.65 -8.40 -21.56
CA PRO A 78 -7.32 -7.55 -22.55
C PRO A 78 -7.89 -6.25 -21.98
N VAL A 79 -8.36 -6.25 -20.74
CA VAL A 79 -8.87 -5.05 -20.05
C VAL A 79 -7.71 -4.21 -19.50
N GLU A 80 -6.72 -4.83 -18.87
CA GLU A 80 -5.52 -4.15 -18.37
C GLU A 80 -4.78 -3.39 -19.49
N ALA A 81 -4.75 -3.93 -20.70
CA ALA A 81 -4.14 -3.27 -21.85
C ALA A 81 -4.83 -1.94 -22.24
N GLN A 82 -6.05 -1.71 -21.74
CA GLN A 82 -6.82 -0.48 -21.99
C GLN A 82 -6.82 0.48 -20.80
N MET A 83 -6.28 0.06 -19.66
CA MET A 83 -6.23 0.91 -18.47
C MET A 83 -5.36 2.13 -18.69
N THR A 84 -5.86 3.25 -18.21
CA THR A 84 -5.14 4.53 -18.16
C THR A 84 -4.48 4.74 -16.79
N GLU A 85 -3.61 5.74 -16.69
CA GLU A 85 -3.06 6.19 -15.40
C GLU A 85 -4.16 6.59 -14.41
N GLU A 86 -5.25 7.15 -14.90
CA GLU A 86 -6.39 7.56 -14.07
C GLU A 86 -7.14 6.35 -13.50
N ASP A 87 -7.34 5.30 -14.27
CA ASP A 87 -7.95 4.05 -13.80
C ASP A 87 -7.10 3.42 -12.70
N VAL A 88 -5.78 3.33 -12.92
CA VAL A 88 -4.83 2.81 -11.91
C VAL A 88 -4.84 3.67 -10.65
N TYR A 89 -4.85 4.99 -10.79
CA TYR A 89 -4.92 5.90 -9.65
C TYR A 89 -6.17 5.66 -8.79
N TRP A 90 -7.36 5.61 -9.40
CA TRP A 90 -8.60 5.42 -8.66
C TRP A 90 -8.74 4.01 -8.07
N GLY A 91 -8.33 2.97 -8.81
CA GLY A 91 -8.28 1.60 -8.29
C GLY A 91 -7.35 1.47 -7.09
N SER A 92 -6.14 2.03 -7.17
CA SER A 92 -5.19 2.05 -6.06
C SER A 92 -5.71 2.86 -4.88
N LYS A 93 -6.40 3.96 -5.12
CA LYS A 93 -7.00 4.79 -4.06
C LYS A 93 -8.10 4.05 -3.31
N LEU A 94 -8.93 3.29 -4.02
CA LEU A 94 -9.93 2.39 -3.41
C LEU A 94 -9.26 1.31 -2.57
N ALA A 95 -8.20 0.66 -3.08
CA ALA A 95 -7.43 -0.31 -2.33
C ALA A 95 -6.85 0.28 -1.04
N CYS A 96 -6.26 1.47 -1.12
CA CYS A 96 -5.73 2.19 0.05
C CYS A 96 -6.81 2.45 1.09
N LEU A 97 -8.01 2.87 0.67
CA LEU A 97 -9.14 3.08 1.58
C LEU A 97 -9.53 1.78 2.31
N GLU A 98 -9.62 0.67 1.60
CA GLU A 98 -9.94 -0.62 2.18
C GLU A 98 -8.84 -1.11 3.13
N MET A 99 -7.57 -0.92 2.78
CA MET A 99 -6.42 -1.22 3.63
C MET A 99 -6.46 -0.42 4.93
N ILE A 100 -6.70 0.89 4.88
CA ILE A 100 -6.83 1.74 6.07
C ILE A 100 -7.96 1.22 6.96
N LYS A 101 -9.12 0.93 6.40
CA LYS A 101 -10.28 0.43 7.15
C LYS A 101 -10.06 -0.96 7.76
N SER A 102 -9.16 -1.76 7.22
CA SER A 102 -8.80 -3.09 7.74
C SER A 102 -7.55 -3.10 8.63
N GLY A 103 -6.91 -1.92 8.86
CA GLY A 103 -5.71 -1.80 9.70
C GLY A 103 -4.40 -2.11 9.00
N THR A 104 -4.39 -2.22 7.68
CA THR A 104 -3.16 -2.34 6.89
C THR A 104 -2.52 -0.97 6.75
N THR A 105 -1.25 -0.86 7.15
CA THR A 105 -0.48 0.40 7.17
C THR A 105 0.63 0.47 6.13
N ALA A 106 1.01 -0.69 5.60
CA ALA A 106 2.03 -0.81 4.56
C ALA A 106 1.69 -1.96 3.61
N PHE A 107 2.07 -1.83 2.34
CA PHE A 107 1.88 -2.90 1.37
C PHE A 107 2.98 -2.93 0.32
N LEU A 108 3.14 -4.11 -0.30
CA LEU A 108 3.99 -4.32 -1.46
C LEU A 108 3.09 -4.52 -2.68
N ASP A 109 3.30 -3.71 -3.70
CA ASP A 109 2.52 -3.73 -4.94
C ASP A 109 3.39 -3.89 -6.18
N MET A 110 2.88 -4.60 -7.14
CA MET A 110 3.49 -4.75 -8.46
C MET A 110 2.40 -4.57 -9.51
N TYR A 111 2.47 -3.44 -10.26
CA TYR A 111 1.47 -3.14 -11.28
C TYR A 111 1.99 -2.18 -12.35
N ALA A 112 1.18 -2.00 -13.42
CA ALA A 112 1.43 -0.98 -14.43
C ALA A 112 1.19 0.44 -13.86
N HIS A 113 1.67 1.48 -14.57
CA HIS A 113 1.49 2.88 -14.19
C HIS A 113 1.88 3.19 -12.73
N THR A 114 3.02 2.68 -12.30
CA THR A 114 3.52 2.71 -10.91
C THR A 114 3.48 4.10 -10.27
N LEU A 115 3.73 5.18 -11.04
CA LEU A 115 3.64 6.56 -10.54
C LEU A 115 2.20 6.98 -10.19
N ALA A 116 1.19 6.44 -10.88
CA ALA A 116 -0.20 6.69 -10.56
C ALA A 116 -0.58 6.03 -9.21
N THR A 117 -0.11 4.79 -8.98
CA THR A 117 -0.23 4.12 -7.68
C THR A 117 0.50 4.93 -6.59
N ALA A 118 1.72 5.39 -6.85
CA ALA A 118 2.49 6.19 -5.88
C ALA A 118 1.75 7.46 -5.45
N ARG A 119 1.14 8.17 -6.40
CA ARG A 119 0.34 9.36 -6.12
C ARG A 119 -0.86 9.03 -5.21
N ALA A 120 -1.57 7.94 -5.49
CA ALA A 120 -2.69 7.49 -4.66
C ALA A 120 -2.23 7.15 -3.22
N VAL A 121 -1.13 6.41 -3.09
CA VAL A 121 -0.56 6.03 -1.79
C VAL A 121 -0.14 7.26 -0.98
N GLU A 122 0.54 8.23 -1.61
CA GLU A 122 1.00 9.46 -0.97
C GLU A 122 -0.17 10.27 -0.42
N GLU A 123 -1.21 10.47 -1.23
CA GLU A 123 -2.42 11.20 -0.83
C GLU A 123 -3.21 10.49 0.29
N MET A 124 -3.21 9.15 0.29
CA MET A 124 -3.90 8.35 1.30
C MET A 124 -3.08 8.13 2.59
N GLY A 125 -1.80 8.51 2.59
CA GLY A 125 -0.96 8.48 3.77
C GLY A 125 -0.42 7.10 4.18
N LEU A 126 -0.48 6.10 3.31
CA LEU A 126 0.06 4.76 3.54
C LEU A 126 1.57 4.69 3.24
N ARG A 127 2.18 3.58 3.64
CA ARG A 127 3.52 3.17 3.19
C ARG A 127 3.40 2.11 2.11
N ALA A 128 4.28 2.18 1.11
CA ALA A 128 4.32 1.15 0.08
C ALA A 128 5.74 0.87 -0.42
N VAL A 129 5.97 -0.35 -0.83
CA VAL A 129 7.05 -0.73 -1.73
C VAL A 129 6.39 -1.04 -3.07
N LEU A 130 6.73 -0.26 -4.08
CA LEU A 130 6.14 -0.38 -5.42
C LEU A 130 7.15 -0.95 -6.40
N SER A 131 6.70 -1.81 -7.28
CA SER A 131 7.53 -2.36 -8.35
C SER A 131 6.82 -2.30 -9.70
N SER A 132 7.60 -2.33 -10.76
CA SER A 132 7.10 -2.43 -12.12
C SER A 132 7.13 -3.87 -12.60
N THR A 133 6.17 -4.24 -13.41
CA THR A 133 6.15 -5.55 -14.05
C THR A 133 7.25 -5.64 -15.11
N LEU A 134 8.07 -6.69 -15.04
CA LEU A 134 8.99 -7.10 -16.09
C LEU A 134 8.44 -8.40 -16.72
N PHE A 135 7.85 -8.30 -17.89
CA PHE A 135 7.15 -9.43 -18.49
C PHE A 135 7.35 -9.47 -20.02
N ASP A 136 8.48 -10.01 -20.45
CA ASP A 136 8.93 -9.99 -21.81
C ASP A 136 8.36 -11.09 -22.74
N ARG A 137 7.86 -12.17 -22.15
CA ARG A 137 7.36 -13.35 -22.89
C ARG A 137 8.36 -13.92 -23.92
N GLY A 138 9.66 -13.75 -23.68
CA GLY A 138 10.73 -14.17 -24.59
C GLY A 138 11.04 -13.17 -25.71
N ASP A 139 10.43 -11.98 -25.71
CA ASP A 139 10.73 -10.88 -26.64
C ASP A 139 11.86 -10.01 -26.06
N GLN A 140 13.03 -10.04 -26.72
CA GLN A 140 14.22 -9.32 -26.28
C GLN A 140 14.05 -7.78 -26.31
N GLU A 141 13.31 -7.25 -27.27
CA GLU A 141 13.07 -5.81 -27.36
C GLU A 141 12.15 -5.36 -26.24
N ARG A 142 11.11 -6.12 -25.93
CA ARG A 142 10.24 -5.87 -24.80
C ARG A 142 11.01 -5.96 -23.48
N ALA A 143 11.88 -6.94 -23.31
CA ALA A 143 12.76 -7.06 -22.15
C ALA A 143 13.64 -5.82 -21.96
N ARG A 144 14.18 -5.27 -23.07
CA ARG A 144 14.98 -4.04 -23.05
C ARG A 144 14.15 -2.84 -22.61
N ILE A 145 12.97 -2.63 -23.21
CA ILE A 145 12.06 -1.54 -22.89
C ILE A 145 11.61 -1.59 -21.43
N ASP A 146 11.19 -2.76 -20.96
CA ASP A 146 10.74 -2.95 -19.57
C ASP A 146 11.85 -2.67 -18.56
N ARG A 147 13.08 -3.09 -18.87
CA ARG A 147 14.25 -2.79 -18.02
C ARG A 147 14.58 -1.30 -17.99
N GLU A 148 14.57 -0.62 -19.12
CA GLU A 148 14.81 0.83 -19.19
C GLU A 148 13.74 1.60 -18.42
N ARG A 149 12.47 1.21 -18.54
CA ARG A 149 11.37 1.76 -17.74
C ARG A 149 11.61 1.54 -16.24
N CYS A 150 12.07 0.36 -15.84
CA CYS A 150 12.37 0.05 -14.45
C CYS A 150 13.48 0.96 -13.88
N TYR A 151 14.56 1.20 -14.64
CA TYR A 151 15.61 2.14 -14.24
C TYR A 151 15.09 3.57 -14.12
N SER A 152 14.30 4.04 -15.07
CA SER A 152 13.70 5.39 -15.03
C SER A 152 12.78 5.56 -13.82
N LEU A 153 12.00 4.53 -13.47
CA LEU A 153 11.16 4.53 -12.28
C LEU A 153 12.03 4.55 -11.01
N HIS A 154 13.08 3.74 -10.94
CA HIS A 154 13.99 3.75 -9.79
C HIS A 154 14.55 5.16 -9.54
N GLU A 155 15.03 5.84 -10.58
CA GLU A 155 15.51 7.22 -10.48
C GLU A 155 14.42 8.19 -9.99
N ALA A 156 13.19 8.08 -10.52
CA ALA A 156 12.06 8.91 -10.11
C ALA A 156 11.69 8.71 -8.63
N PHE A 157 11.84 7.49 -8.11
CA PHE A 157 11.51 7.18 -6.73
C PHE A 157 12.61 7.52 -5.71
N CYS A 158 13.85 7.78 -6.12
CA CYS A 158 14.97 8.11 -5.21
C CYS A 158 14.68 9.30 -4.27
N SER A 159 13.80 10.23 -4.68
CA SER A 159 13.43 11.40 -3.91
C SER A 159 11.91 11.65 -3.87
N TYR A 160 11.11 10.63 -4.14
CA TYR A 160 9.66 10.79 -4.27
C TYR A 160 8.98 11.02 -2.90
N SER A 161 9.24 10.14 -1.94
CA SER A 161 8.63 10.18 -0.61
C SER A 161 9.42 9.32 0.37
N ASP A 162 9.40 9.68 1.67
CA ASP A 162 9.95 8.85 2.75
C ASP A 162 9.05 7.66 3.12
N ARG A 163 7.84 7.61 2.58
CA ARG A 163 6.86 6.52 2.78
C ARG A 163 6.80 5.53 1.64
N ILE A 164 7.31 5.88 0.47
CA ILE A 164 7.19 5.06 -0.74
C ILE A 164 8.57 4.71 -1.27
N GLN A 165 8.82 3.42 -1.44
CA GLN A 165 10.05 2.89 -2.01
C GLN A 165 9.75 2.17 -3.32
N PHE A 166 10.74 2.09 -4.20
CA PHE A 166 10.69 1.31 -5.42
C PHE A 166 11.65 0.12 -5.32
N SER A 167 11.19 -1.07 -5.76
CA SER A 167 11.96 -2.32 -5.72
C SER A 167 11.97 -3.01 -7.09
#